data_dbe5e2dcd2c84a3690b7555393f04b94
#
_entry.id   dbe5e2dcd2c84a3690b7555393f04b94
#
_cell.length_a   1.000
_cell.length_b   1.000
_cell.length_c   1.000
_cell.angle_alpha   90.00
_cell.angle_beta   90.00
_cell.angle_gamma   90.00
#
_symmetry.space_group_name_H-M   'P 1'
#
loop_
_entity.id
_entity.type
_entity.pdbx_description
1 polymer ?
#
loop_
_entity_poly.entity_id
_entity_poly.type
_entity_poly.pdbx_seq_one_letter_code
_entity_poly.pdbx_strand_id
1 'polypeptide(L)'
;MDPVTHFEMPADDKKRMSAFYSKVFGWKLQQLGPEMGEYVLAGTTETDDKQMPLEKGRINGGFYQRTEDPVSKVPSVVISVKDVHESMKKVKSHGGKILSEPQDIPGIGLWVSFQDTEGNRVSMIQPKQM
;
A
#
# COMPACT_ATOMS: atom_id res chain seq x y z
N MET A 1 -18.83 -1.43 -3.29
CA MET A 1 -17.56 -1.99 -3.79
C MET A 1 -16.39 -1.29 -3.16
N ASP A 2 -15.35 -2.03 -2.86
CA ASP A 2 -14.11 -1.49 -2.27
C ASP A 2 -13.02 -1.46 -3.35
N PRO A 3 -12.58 -0.28 -3.78
CA PRO A 3 -11.66 -0.19 -4.92
C PRO A 3 -10.21 -0.40 -4.53
N VAL A 4 -9.40 -0.81 -5.50
CA VAL A 4 -7.96 -0.75 -5.40
C VAL A 4 -7.53 0.70 -5.59
N THR A 5 -6.82 1.27 -4.61
CA THR A 5 -6.42 2.67 -4.64
C THR A 5 -4.91 2.89 -4.63
N HIS A 6 -4.13 1.85 -4.32
CA HIS A 6 -2.67 1.92 -4.28
C HIS A 6 -2.06 0.62 -4.72
N PHE A 7 -0.79 0.67 -5.10
CA PHE A 7 0.05 -0.51 -5.26
C PHE A 7 1.21 -0.45 -4.27
N GLU A 8 1.82 -1.60 -4.00
CA GLU A 8 3.03 -1.66 -3.17
C GLU A 8 4.03 -2.60 -3.83
N MET A 9 5.29 -2.20 -3.86
CA MET A 9 6.35 -3.02 -4.45
C MET A 9 7.52 -3.15 -3.48
N PRO A 10 8.12 -4.35 -3.37
CA PRO A 10 9.28 -4.54 -2.51
C PRO A 10 10.57 -4.04 -3.16
N ALA A 11 11.49 -3.58 -2.32
CA ALA A 11 12.81 -3.15 -2.76
C ALA A 11 13.88 -3.72 -1.84
N ASP A 12 14.96 -4.19 -2.43
CA ASP A 12 16.17 -4.50 -1.66
C ASP A 12 16.94 -3.23 -1.37
N ASP A 13 17.04 -2.34 -2.36
CA ASP A 13 17.69 -1.04 -2.24
C ASP A 13 16.72 0.02 -2.74
N LYS A 14 16.11 0.73 -1.81
CA LYS A 14 15.07 1.72 -2.13
C LYS A 14 15.60 2.89 -2.95
N LYS A 15 16.85 3.32 -2.70
CA LYS A 15 17.44 4.42 -3.46
C LYS A 15 17.67 4.03 -4.91
N ARG A 16 18.18 2.83 -5.14
CA ARG A 16 18.41 2.30 -6.48
C ARG A 16 17.10 2.15 -7.23
N MET A 17 16.08 1.59 -6.59
CA MET A 17 14.75 1.42 -7.19
C MET A 17 14.10 2.76 -7.49
N SER A 18 14.21 3.73 -6.57
CA SER A 18 13.67 5.07 -6.77
C SER A 18 14.32 5.76 -7.97
N ALA A 19 15.64 5.66 -8.10
CA ALA A 19 16.35 6.24 -9.24
C ALA A 19 15.89 5.62 -10.57
N PHE A 20 15.69 4.31 -10.57
CA PHE A 20 15.21 3.61 -11.76
C PHE A 20 13.86 4.16 -12.22
N TYR A 21 12.87 4.17 -11.33
CA TYR A 21 11.52 4.60 -11.71
C TYR A 21 11.42 6.09 -12.02
N SER A 22 12.23 6.90 -11.35
CA SER A 22 12.29 8.32 -11.65
C SER A 22 12.86 8.58 -13.05
N LYS A 23 13.95 7.91 -13.39
CA LYS A 23 14.63 8.11 -14.69
C LYS A 23 13.85 7.53 -15.85
N VAL A 24 13.24 6.36 -15.68
CA VAL A 24 12.55 5.68 -16.76
C VAL A 24 11.15 6.22 -16.98
N PHE A 25 10.39 6.43 -15.92
CA PHE A 25 8.96 6.76 -16.02
C PHE A 25 8.61 8.15 -15.48
N GLY A 26 9.56 8.88 -14.93
CA GLY A 26 9.31 10.21 -14.41
C GLY A 26 8.54 10.24 -13.09
N TRP A 27 8.53 9.13 -12.36
CA TRP A 27 7.85 9.09 -11.07
C TRP A 27 8.53 9.99 -10.05
N LYS A 28 7.73 10.49 -9.10
CA LYS A 28 8.23 11.29 -7.98
C LYS A 28 8.30 10.42 -6.74
N LEU A 29 9.51 10.16 -6.26
CA LEU A 29 9.75 9.26 -5.14
C LEU A 29 10.15 10.08 -3.91
N GLN A 30 9.54 9.80 -2.76
CA GLN A 30 9.83 10.48 -1.51
C GLN A 30 10.02 9.44 -0.40
N GLN A 31 11.23 9.33 0.12
CA GLN A 31 11.51 8.43 1.24
C GLN A 31 11.09 9.10 2.55
N LEU A 32 10.30 8.37 3.35
CA LEU A 32 9.86 8.83 4.66
C LEU A 32 10.92 8.49 5.72
N GLY A 33 10.73 9.01 6.93
CA GLY A 33 11.68 8.81 8.01
C GLY A 33 11.58 7.44 8.68
N PRO A 34 12.47 7.18 9.66
CA PRO A 34 12.50 5.89 10.37
C PRO A 34 11.18 5.53 11.06
N GLU A 35 10.44 6.52 11.53
CA GLU A 35 9.14 6.31 12.19
C GLU A 35 8.10 5.68 11.25
N MET A 36 8.31 5.80 9.93
CA MET A 36 7.47 5.18 8.90
C MET A 36 8.18 4.01 8.22
N GLY A 37 9.19 3.42 8.88
CA GLY A 37 9.95 2.30 8.33
C GLY A 37 10.74 2.66 7.07
N GLU A 38 11.05 3.95 6.89
CA GLU A 38 11.74 4.46 5.71
C GLU A 38 11.03 4.10 4.40
N TYR A 39 9.70 3.98 4.46
CA TYR A 39 8.85 3.68 3.31
C TYR A 39 9.00 4.77 2.25
N VAL A 40 8.94 4.39 0.98
CA VAL A 40 9.04 5.34 -0.13
C VAL A 40 7.66 5.56 -0.74
N LEU A 41 7.22 6.82 -0.76
CA LEU A 41 6.00 7.18 -1.50
C LEU A 41 6.34 7.28 -2.97
N ALA A 42 5.57 6.59 -3.81
CA ALA A 42 5.77 6.57 -5.26
C ALA A 42 4.63 7.32 -5.93
N GLY A 43 4.89 8.54 -6.37
CA GLY A 43 3.91 9.34 -7.09
C GLY A 43 4.01 9.08 -8.59
N THR A 44 2.99 8.46 -9.14
CA THR A 44 2.93 8.16 -10.57
C THR A 44 2.01 9.12 -11.32
N THR A 45 1.21 9.91 -10.59
CA THR A 45 0.23 10.83 -11.17
C THR A 45 0.06 12.04 -10.26
N GLU A 46 -0.37 13.14 -10.84
CA GLU A 46 -0.65 14.36 -10.07
C GLU A 46 -1.89 14.17 -9.20
N THR A 47 -1.88 14.79 -8.03
CA THR A 47 -2.97 14.71 -7.06
C THR A 47 -3.46 16.10 -6.68
N ASP A 48 -4.68 16.15 -6.12
CA ASP A 48 -5.24 17.37 -5.54
C ASP A 48 -4.73 17.56 -4.10
N ASP A 49 -5.24 18.58 -3.42
CA ASP A 49 -4.84 18.89 -2.04
C ASP A 49 -5.28 17.84 -1.03
N LYS A 50 -6.16 16.91 -1.41
CA LYS A 50 -6.59 15.78 -0.59
C LYS A 50 -5.84 14.50 -0.94
N GLN A 51 -4.78 14.60 -1.73
CA GLN A 51 -3.95 13.47 -2.19
C GLN A 51 -4.70 12.50 -3.11
N MET A 52 -5.78 12.97 -3.76
CA MET A 52 -6.52 12.15 -4.71
C MET A 52 -6.03 12.41 -6.12
N PRO A 53 -5.86 11.37 -6.96
CA PRO A 53 -5.45 11.56 -8.35
C PRO A 53 -6.40 12.50 -9.10
N LEU A 54 -5.83 13.42 -9.86
CA LEU A 54 -6.62 14.37 -10.66
C LEU A 54 -7.33 13.68 -11.83
N GLU A 55 -6.76 12.58 -12.33
CA GLU A 55 -7.34 11.83 -13.44
C GLU A 55 -7.79 10.45 -12.97
N LYS A 56 -8.97 10.04 -13.43
CA LYS A 56 -9.55 8.74 -13.09
C LYS A 56 -8.71 7.60 -13.66
N GLY A 57 -8.66 6.49 -12.92
CA GLY A 57 -7.95 5.31 -13.38
C GLY A 57 -6.46 5.30 -13.10
N ARG A 58 -5.94 6.32 -12.47
CA ARG A 58 -4.53 6.42 -12.08
C ARG A 58 -4.39 6.23 -10.58
N ILE A 59 -3.35 5.54 -10.15
CA ILE A 59 -3.09 5.30 -8.74
C ILE A 59 -1.62 5.56 -8.42
N ASN A 60 -1.37 6.03 -7.21
CA ASN A 60 -0.04 6.15 -6.65
C ASN A 60 0.24 4.92 -5.77
N GLY A 61 1.44 4.77 -5.31
CA GLY A 61 1.79 3.62 -4.50
C GLY A 61 2.99 3.87 -3.62
N GLY A 62 3.71 2.80 -3.30
CA GLY A 62 4.89 2.92 -2.46
C GLY A 62 5.80 1.72 -2.55
N PHE A 63 7.02 1.91 -2.03
CA PHE A 63 8.02 0.86 -1.95
C PHE A 63 8.31 0.55 -0.49
N TYR A 64 8.32 -0.74 -0.15
CA TYR A 64 8.67 -1.22 1.19
C TYR A 64 9.91 -2.10 1.11
N GLN A 65 10.56 -2.31 2.26
CA GLN A 65 11.75 -3.14 2.31
C GLN A 65 11.40 -4.61 2.14
N ARG A 66 12.04 -5.29 1.18
CA ARG A 66 11.92 -6.74 1.03
C ARG A 66 12.61 -7.40 2.22
N THR A 67 11.98 -8.46 2.75
CA THR A 67 12.53 -9.25 3.84
C THR A 67 12.58 -10.73 3.43
N GLU A 68 13.00 -11.60 4.35
CA GLU A 68 13.00 -13.04 4.11
C GLU A 68 11.60 -13.64 4.10
N ASP A 69 10.61 -12.92 4.62
CA ASP A 69 9.21 -13.37 4.59
C ASP A 69 8.73 -13.47 3.14
N PRO A 70 8.28 -14.66 2.69
CA PRO A 70 7.83 -14.85 1.32
C PRO A 70 6.75 -13.84 0.85
N VAL A 71 5.88 -13.41 1.76
CA VAL A 71 4.81 -12.46 1.39
C VAL A 71 5.36 -11.07 1.05
N SER A 72 6.60 -10.76 1.47
CA SER A 72 7.22 -9.47 1.19
C SER A 72 7.95 -9.45 -0.17
N LYS A 73 7.99 -10.57 -0.88
CA LYS A 73 8.87 -10.69 -2.05
C LYS A 73 8.24 -10.33 -3.38
N VAL A 74 6.94 -10.07 -3.40
CA VAL A 74 6.21 -9.79 -4.64
C VAL A 74 5.37 -8.51 -4.48
N PRO A 75 5.09 -7.82 -5.58
CA PRO A 75 4.21 -6.65 -5.55
C PRO A 75 2.80 -7.02 -5.09
N SER A 76 2.09 -6.05 -4.54
CA SER A 76 0.71 -6.23 -4.10
C SER A 76 -0.09 -4.95 -4.33
N VAL A 77 -1.40 -5.04 -4.09
CA VAL A 77 -2.32 -3.92 -4.20
C VAL A 77 -2.91 -3.59 -2.84
N VAL A 78 -3.43 -2.38 -2.70
CA VAL A 78 -4.10 -1.92 -1.49
C VAL A 78 -5.53 -1.57 -1.83
N ILE A 79 -6.46 -2.16 -1.09
CA ILE A 79 -7.90 -1.97 -1.26
C ILE A 79 -8.39 -0.96 -0.21
N SER A 80 -9.11 0.07 -0.64
CA SER A 80 -9.70 1.04 0.27
C SER A 80 -11.02 0.50 0.80
N VAL A 81 -11.17 0.44 2.13
CA VAL A 81 -12.39 -0.06 2.79
C VAL A 81 -12.95 1.00 3.73
N LYS A 82 -14.24 0.90 4.03
CA LYS A 82 -14.90 1.85 4.93
C LYS A 82 -14.64 1.54 6.40
N ASP A 83 -14.56 0.26 6.74
CA ASP A 83 -14.36 -0.22 8.12
C ASP A 83 -13.45 -1.44 8.08
N VAL A 84 -12.20 -1.25 8.48
CA VAL A 84 -11.19 -2.30 8.40
C VAL A 84 -11.55 -3.49 9.31
N HIS A 85 -12.18 -3.24 10.46
CA HIS A 85 -12.54 -4.32 11.38
C HIS A 85 -13.62 -5.22 10.78
N GLU A 86 -14.63 -4.63 10.14
CA GLU A 86 -15.66 -5.40 9.45
C GLU A 86 -15.08 -6.17 8.27
N SER A 87 -14.19 -5.55 7.52
CA SER A 87 -13.52 -6.22 6.40
C SER A 87 -12.65 -7.38 6.87
N MET A 88 -11.96 -7.23 8.00
CA MET A 88 -11.18 -8.33 8.58
C MET A 88 -12.07 -9.55 8.90
N LYS A 89 -13.26 -9.31 9.45
CA LYS A 89 -14.21 -10.38 9.74
C LYS A 89 -14.64 -11.09 8.47
N LYS A 90 -14.90 -10.33 7.40
CA LYS A 90 -15.29 -10.90 6.10
C LYS A 90 -14.16 -11.72 5.48
N VAL A 91 -12.93 -11.23 5.56
CA VAL A 91 -11.77 -11.97 5.08
C VAL A 91 -11.69 -13.33 5.76
N LYS A 92 -11.79 -13.34 7.09
CA LYS A 92 -11.73 -14.59 7.86
C LYS A 92 -12.87 -15.53 7.52
N SER A 93 -14.07 -15.02 7.40
CA SER A 93 -15.26 -15.85 7.16
C SER A 93 -15.32 -16.44 5.76
N HIS A 94 -14.55 -15.89 4.83
CA HIS A 94 -14.56 -16.34 3.43
C HIS A 94 -13.25 -17.04 3.02
N GLY A 95 -12.47 -17.50 4.00
CA GLY A 95 -11.31 -18.34 3.70
C GLY A 95 -9.98 -17.63 3.58
N GLY A 96 -9.94 -16.33 3.82
CA GLY A 96 -8.69 -15.58 3.86
C GLY A 96 -8.04 -15.63 5.24
N LYS A 97 -6.83 -15.11 5.34
CA LYS A 97 -6.05 -15.11 6.57
C LYS A 97 -5.55 -13.69 6.86
N ILE A 98 -5.83 -13.20 8.05
CA ILE A 98 -5.30 -11.89 8.49
C ILE A 98 -3.83 -12.08 8.91
N LEU A 99 -2.96 -11.23 8.38
CA LEU A 99 -1.52 -11.34 8.60
C LEU A 99 -0.99 -10.38 9.67
N SER A 100 -1.74 -9.32 9.98
CA SER A 100 -1.27 -8.30 10.92
C SER A 100 -2.43 -7.73 11.71
N GLU A 101 -2.11 -7.12 12.86
CA GLU A 101 -3.06 -6.28 13.57
C GLU A 101 -3.21 -4.97 12.80
N PRO A 102 -4.35 -4.26 12.96
CA PRO A 102 -4.49 -2.94 12.34
C PRO A 102 -3.38 -1.99 12.81
N GLN A 103 -2.74 -1.34 11.85
CA GLN A 103 -1.70 -0.35 12.12
C GLN A 103 -2.22 1.03 11.81
N ASP A 104 -2.10 1.95 12.77
CA ASP A 104 -2.43 3.35 12.55
C ASP A 104 -1.26 4.01 11.82
N ILE A 105 -1.51 4.43 10.58
CA ILE A 105 -0.52 5.17 9.81
C ILE A 105 -0.91 6.65 9.92
N PRO A 106 -0.14 7.46 10.68
CA PRO A 106 -0.51 8.85 10.93
C PRO A 106 -0.80 9.64 9.66
N GLY A 107 -1.94 10.31 9.63
CA GLY A 107 -2.37 11.09 8.48
C GLY A 107 -2.94 10.31 7.32
N ILE A 108 -2.87 8.97 7.36
CA ILE A 108 -3.27 8.10 6.25
C ILE A 108 -4.49 7.27 6.59
N GLY A 109 -4.42 6.49 7.69
CA GLY A 109 -5.53 5.65 8.12
C GLY A 109 -5.09 4.37 8.81
N LEU A 110 -6.00 3.41 8.90
CA LEU A 110 -5.72 2.09 9.48
C LEU A 110 -5.41 1.09 8.37
N TRP A 111 -4.28 0.42 8.49
CA TRP A 111 -3.76 -0.50 7.48
C TRP A 111 -3.69 -1.93 8.05
N VAL A 112 -4.07 -2.92 7.22
CA VAL A 112 -4.02 -4.34 7.56
C VAL A 112 -3.61 -5.13 6.33
N SER A 113 -2.75 -6.13 6.51
CA SER A 113 -2.47 -7.06 5.42
C SER A 113 -3.12 -8.40 5.67
N PHE A 114 -3.44 -9.10 4.59
CA PHE A 114 -4.08 -10.40 4.63
C PHE A 114 -3.66 -11.25 3.42
N GLN A 115 -3.94 -12.54 3.50
CA GLN A 115 -3.81 -13.43 2.35
C GLN A 115 -5.20 -13.83 1.88
N ASP A 116 -5.39 -13.85 0.57
CA ASP A 116 -6.64 -14.34 -0.01
C ASP A 116 -6.65 -15.88 -0.04
N THR A 117 -7.67 -16.47 -0.68
CA THR A 117 -7.81 -17.92 -0.74
C THR A 117 -6.72 -18.61 -1.56
N GLU A 118 -5.99 -17.86 -2.36
CA GLU A 118 -4.94 -18.39 -3.23
C GLU A 118 -3.54 -18.09 -2.70
N GLY A 119 -3.44 -17.54 -1.48
CA GLY A 119 -2.15 -17.23 -0.87
C GLY A 119 -1.55 -15.89 -1.28
N ASN A 120 -2.28 -15.07 -2.04
CA ASN A 120 -1.79 -13.75 -2.41
C ASN A 120 -1.86 -12.80 -1.21
N ARG A 121 -0.76 -12.10 -0.93
CA ARG A 121 -0.79 -11.04 0.07
C ARG A 121 -1.35 -9.77 -0.56
N VAL A 122 -2.38 -9.23 0.08
CA VAL A 122 -3.03 -7.99 -0.31
C VAL A 122 -3.19 -7.15 0.96
N SER A 123 -3.25 -5.84 0.83
CA SER A 123 -3.49 -4.96 1.96
C SER A 123 -4.80 -4.23 1.80
N MET A 124 -5.35 -3.78 2.92
CA MET A 124 -6.51 -2.90 2.91
C MET A 124 -6.25 -1.72 3.83
N ILE A 125 -6.85 -0.60 3.50
CA ILE A 125 -6.70 0.65 4.22
C ILE A 125 -8.07 1.26 4.49
N GLN A 126 -8.31 1.66 5.73
CA GLN A 126 -9.44 2.49 6.06
C GLN A 126 -8.92 3.93 6.11
N PRO A 127 -9.20 4.75 5.08
CA PRO A 127 -8.64 6.09 5.04
C PRO A 127 -9.12 6.93 6.22
N LYS A 128 -8.23 7.78 6.71
CA LYS A 128 -8.59 8.71 7.77
C LYS A 128 -9.62 9.69 7.24
N GLN A 129 -10.69 9.86 7.99
CA GLN A 129 -11.71 10.84 7.61
C GLN A 129 -11.22 12.25 7.94
N MET A 130 -11.43 13.14 6.98
CA MET A 130 -11.06 14.55 7.15
C MET A 130 -12.29 15.41 7.32
#